data_ad24d830ca715122e8467f506d80feee
#
_entry.id   ad24d830ca715122e8467f506d80feee
#
_cell.length_a   1.000
_cell.length_b   1.000
_cell.length_c   1.000
_cell.angle_alpha   90.00
_cell.angle_beta   90.00
_cell.angle_gamma   90.00
#
_symmetry.space_group_name_H-M   'P 1'
#
loop_
_entity.id
_entity.type
_entity.pdbx_description
1 polymer ?
#
loop_
_entity_poly.entity_id
_entity_poly.type
_entity_poly.pdbx_seq_one_letter_code
_entity_poly.pdbx_strand_id
1 'polypeptide(L)'
;MASSNYISSFASSLSGRSGGAIYIHIPFCKQACHYCDFHFSTSMKKKEEMVLAIAKELQMRKNELLDCARSDKNDAEFWEVETIYFGGGTPSVLTTEEIEFLIAEVYHHYNVVENPEITLEANPDDLTRERIVELSKSSINRLSIGIQSFFEADLAMMNRAHNAAEAQKCLELATQYFDNISIDLIYGVPGMSNAQWQQNIETALRFGVPHISSYALTVEPKTALNTLIQKGKIEAPKDEVAEAHFQILVETLEKNGFIHYELSNFGKENYFSKNNSAYWLGKKYIGIGPSAHSYDGISRSWNVANNALYLKAIQQNQLPNEKEILSTADRYNEYIMTGLRTIWGVALDRIEREFGLDYLDYLIKQSEKFVKDELLAIENNILKPTSKGKFLTDGIASDLFYINLEE
;
A
#
# COMPACT_ATOMS: atom_id res chain seq x y z
N MET A 1 7.02 19.05 15.88
CA MET A 1 7.87 18.98 14.66
C MET A 1 8.55 17.64 14.71
N ALA A 2 8.15 16.72 13.82
CA ALA A 2 8.94 15.52 13.57
C ALA A 2 10.34 16.02 13.22
N SER A 3 11.38 15.41 13.76
CA SER A 3 12.72 15.86 13.43
C SER A 3 12.94 15.63 11.95
N SER A 4 13.23 16.67 11.18
CA SER A 4 13.61 16.57 9.76
C SER A 4 14.71 15.50 9.56
N ASN A 5 15.48 15.25 10.60
CA ASN A 5 16.51 14.23 10.69
C ASN A 5 15.94 12.79 10.59
N TYR A 6 14.80 12.49 11.24
CA TYR A 6 14.18 11.15 11.14
C TYR A 6 13.68 10.87 9.72
N ILE A 7 12.96 11.82 9.13
CA ILE A 7 12.40 11.68 7.77
C ILE A 7 13.51 11.44 6.74
N SER A 8 14.61 12.21 6.83
CA SER A 8 15.76 12.06 5.93
C SER A 8 16.52 10.76 6.20
N SER A 9 16.73 10.38 7.47
CA SER A 9 17.42 9.15 7.83
C SER A 9 16.61 7.90 7.43
N PHE A 10 15.28 7.94 7.56
CA PHE A 10 14.40 6.86 7.14
C PHE A 10 14.47 6.67 5.62
N ALA A 11 14.32 7.74 4.83
CA ALA A 11 14.47 7.66 3.38
C ALA A 11 15.87 7.13 2.98
N SER A 12 16.92 7.62 3.62
CA SER A 12 18.30 7.15 3.36
C SER A 12 18.50 5.70 3.73
N SER A 13 17.88 5.20 4.81
CA SER A 13 17.95 3.79 5.19
C SER A 13 17.29 2.87 4.17
N LEU A 14 16.27 3.36 3.49
CA LEU A 14 15.62 2.64 2.39
C LEU A 14 16.33 2.86 1.03
N SER A 15 16.86 4.06 0.73
CA SER A 15 17.46 4.38 -0.57
C SER A 15 18.90 3.87 -0.76
N GLY A 16 19.63 3.60 0.32
CA GLY A 16 21.06 3.28 0.29
C GLY A 16 21.42 1.79 0.14
N ARG A 17 20.44 0.88 0.05
CA ARG A 17 20.65 -0.56 -0.07
C ARG A 17 20.00 -1.12 -1.32
N SER A 18 20.63 -2.10 -1.94
CA SER A 18 20.06 -2.93 -3.01
C SER A 18 18.92 -3.85 -2.51
N GLY A 19 18.11 -3.36 -1.57
CA GLY A 19 17.03 -4.10 -0.96
C GLY A 19 15.69 -3.91 -1.66
N GLY A 20 14.76 -4.82 -1.42
CA GLY A 20 13.40 -4.75 -1.97
C GLY A 20 12.40 -5.57 -1.18
N ALA A 21 11.24 -5.76 -1.77
CA ALA A 21 10.08 -6.35 -1.13
C ALA A 21 9.61 -7.64 -1.83
N ILE A 22 9.06 -8.57 -1.05
CA ILE A 22 8.21 -9.65 -1.57
C ILE A 22 6.78 -9.38 -1.10
N TYR A 23 5.88 -9.20 -2.07
CA TYR A 23 4.45 -9.10 -1.85
C TYR A 23 3.78 -10.42 -2.21
N ILE A 24 3.05 -11.01 -1.27
CA ILE A 24 2.32 -12.28 -1.46
C ILE A 24 0.82 -11.99 -1.49
N HIS A 25 0.22 -12.15 -2.66
CA HIS A 25 -1.21 -11.93 -2.85
C HIS A 25 -2.02 -13.17 -2.47
N ILE A 26 -2.87 -13.05 -1.46
CA ILE A 26 -3.79 -14.10 -1.03
C ILE A 26 -5.18 -13.79 -1.59
N PRO A 27 -5.64 -14.50 -2.63
CA PRO A 27 -6.84 -14.13 -3.37
C PRO A 27 -8.12 -14.71 -2.74
N PHE A 28 -8.27 -14.58 -1.42
CA PHE A 28 -9.43 -15.11 -0.71
C PHE A 28 -9.98 -14.12 0.30
N CYS A 29 -11.33 -14.01 0.37
CA CYS A 29 -12.05 -13.27 1.40
C CYS A 29 -13.23 -14.11 1.88
N LYS A 30 -13.58 -14.04 3.17
CA LYS A 30 -14.80 -14.65 3.69
C LYS A 30 -16.06 -13.97 3.15
N GLN A 31 -15.99 -12.66 2.96
CA GLN A 31 -17.10 -11.80 2.51
C GLN A 31 -16.61 -10.77 1.49
N ALA A 32 -17.44 -10.47 0.50
CA ALA A 32 -17.16 -9.44 -0.50
C ALA A 32 -17.64 -8.07 -0.01
N CYS A 33 -16.73 -7.14 0.24
CA CYS A 33 -17.07 -5.76 0.56
C CYS A 33 -17.65 -5.04 -0.66
N HIS A 34 -18.61 -4.12 -0.46
CA HIS A 34 -19.30 -3.45 -1.56
C HIS A 34 -18.41 -2.54 -2.40
N TYR A 35 -17.35 -1.98 -1.82
CA TYR A 35 -16.43 -1.04 -2.46
C TYR A 35 -15.20 -1.68 -3.10
N CYS A 36 -14.92 -2.96 -2.79
CA CYS A 36 -13.67 -3.62 -3.15
C CYS A 36 -13.64 -4.03 -4.62
N ASP A 37 -12.60 -3.64 -5.34
CA ASP A 37 -12.29 -4.01 -6.72
C ASP A 37 -11.06 -4.93 -6.86
N PHE A 38 -10.40 -5.28 -5.74
CA PHE A 38 -9.27 -6.19 -5.75
C PHE A 38 -9.66 -7.59 -6.24
N HIS A 39 -8.66 -8.31 -6.75
CA HIS A 39 -8.84 -9.69 -7.16
C HIS A 39 -8.97 -10.63 -5.96
N PHE A 40 -10.13 -11.21 -5.74
CA PHE A 40 -10.38 -12.21 -4.70
C PHE A 40 -11.48 -13.21 -5.09
N SER A 41 -11.59 -14.27 -4.29
CA SER A 41 -12.68 -15.26 -4.34
C SER A 41 -13.23 -15.49 -2.94
N THR A 42 -14.56 -15.60 -2.82
CA THR A 42 -15.19 -16.02 -1.55
C THR A 42 -15.24 -17.55 -1.39
N SER A 43 -14.82 -18.31 -2.40
CA SER A 43 -14.72 -19.76 -2.33
C SER A 43 -13.35 -20.21 -1.84
N MET A 44 -13.29 -20.81 -0.67
CA MET A 44 -12.06 -21.35 -0.05
C MET A 44 -11.65 -22.73 -0.56
N LYS A 45 -12.40 -23.34 -1.51
CA LYS A 45 -12.20 -24.74 -1.95
C LYS A 45 -10.79 -25.03 -2.49
N LYS A 46 -10.12 -24.02 -3.01
CA LYS A 46 -8.78 -24.17 -3.62
C LYS A 46 -7.68 -23.46 -2.79
N LYS A 47 -7.93 -23.19 -1.51
CA LYS A 47 -6.98 -22.46 -0.66
C LYS A 47 -5.65 -23.19 -0.53
N GLU A 48 -5.68 -24.48 -0.16
CA GLU A 48 -4.47 -25.29 -0.02
C GLU A 48 -3.69 -25.41 -1.35
N GLU A 49 -4.40 -25.65 -2.46
CA GLU A 49 -3.79 -25.70 -3.80
C GLU A 49 -3.13 -24.37 -4.15
N MET A 50 -3.75 -23.24 -3.78
CA MET A 50 -3.21 -21.90 -3.99
C MET A 50 -1.94 -21.64 -3.16
N VAL A 51 -1.92 -22.02 -1.89
CA VAL A 51 -0.74 -21.88 -1.02
C VAL A 51 0.45 -22.64 -1.61
N LEU A 52 0.24 -23.87 -2.08
CA LEU A 52 1.30 -24.66 -2.74
C LEU A 52 1.74 -24.04 -4.08
N ALA A 53 0.81 -23.46 -4.84
CA ALA A 53 1.15 -22.77 -6.09
C ALA A 53 1.96 -21.49 -5.85
N ILE A 54 1.63 -20.71 -4.81
CA ILE A 54 2.39 -19.52 -4.38
C ILE A 54 3.82 -19.93 -3.97
N ALA A 55 3.97 -20.98 -3.16
CA ALA A 55 5.28 -21.52 -2.77
C ALA A 55 6.10 -21.95 -4.01
N LYS A 56 5.46 -22.59 -4.97
CA LYS A 56 6.11 -22.99 -6.22
C LYS A 56 6.50 -21.78 -7.08
N GLU A 57 5.69 -20.72 -7.14
CA GLU A 57 6.06 -19.48 -7.83
C GLU A 57 7.28 -18.82 -7.18
N LEU A 58 7.37 -18.76 -5.84
CA LEU A 58 8.56 -18.28 -5.12
C LEU A 58 9.81 -19.04 -5.60
N GLN A 59 9.76 -20.38 -5.68
CA GLN A 59 10.86 -21.18 -6.19
C GLN A 59 11.20 -20.88 -7.65
N MET A 60 10.19 -20.72 -8.53
CA MET A 60 10.40 -20.45 -9.95
C MET A 60 11.07 -19.09 -10.20
N ARG A 61 10.78 -18.10 -9.37
CA ARG A 61 11.26 -16.72 -9.52
C ARG A 61 12.51 -16.37 -8.72
N LYS A 62 13.12 -17.33 -8.03
CA LYS A 62 14.29 -17.13 -7.14
C LYS A 62 15.49 -16.42 -7.78
N ASN A 63 15.64 -16.47 -9.11
CA ASN A 63 16.76 -15.86 -9.83
C ASN A 63 16.41 -14.49 -10.46
N GLU A 64 15.14 -14.09 -10.48
CA GLU A 64 14.73 -12.86 -11.20
C GLU A 64 15.45 -11.60 -10.67
N LEU A 65 15.74 -11.55 -9.39
CA LEU A 65 16.40 -10.42 -8.75
C LEU A 65 17.93 -10.49 -8.84
N LEU A 66 18.49 -11.68 -9.06
CA LEU A 66 19.92 -11.85 -9.26
C LEU A 66 20.36 -11.38 -10.66
N ASP A 67 19.49 -11.50 -11.66
CA ASP A 67 19.80 -11.08 -13.03
C ASP A 67 19.80 -9.55 -13.19
N CYS A 68 19.04 -8.83 -12.37
CA CYS A 68 19.07 -7.36 -12.33
C CYS A 68 20.41 -6.81 -11.78
N ALA A 69 21.10 -7.54 -10.91
CA ALA A 69 22.42 -7.17 -10.38
C ALA A 69 23.56 -7.33 -11.40
N ARG A 70 23.34 -8.08 -12.48
CA ARG A 70 24.36 -8.34 -13.51
C ARG A 70 24.44 -7.29 -14.62
N SER A 71 23.46 -6.40 -14.74
CA SER A 71 23.45 -5.35 -15.78
C SER A 71 24.40 -4.19 -15.49
N ASP A 72 24.76 -3.93 -14.23
CA ASP A 72 25.73 -2.92 -13.84
C ASP A 72 27.07 -3.59 -13.46
N LYS A 73 28.05 -3.51 -14.35
CA LYS A 73 29.30 -4.25 -14.34
C LYS A 73 30.23 -3.98 -13.14
N ASN A 74 29.89 -3.14 -12.17
CA ASN A 74 30.80 -2.74 -11.10
C ASN A 74 30.33 -3.05 -9.66
N ASP A 75 29.05 -3.38 -9.42
CA ASP A 75 28.56 -3.71 -8.07
C ASP A 75 27.63 -4.91 -8.14
N ALA A 76 28.17 -6.11 -7.90
CA ALA A 76 27.38 -7.28 -7.57
C ALA A 76 26.85 -7.12 -6.13
N GLU A 77 26.07 -6.09 -5.87
CA GLU A 77 25.33 -5.96 -4.63
C GLU A 77 24.24 -7.03 -4.59
N PHE A 78 24.34 -7.92 -3.61
CA PHE A 78 23.33 -8.92 -3.36
C PHE A 78 22.02 -8.22 -3.02
N TRP A 79 20.98 -8.46 -3.82
CA TRP A 79 19.66 -7.98 -3.49
C TRP A 79 19.13 -8.70 -2.23
N GLU A 80 18.67 -7.95 -1.26
CA GLU A 80 18.15 -8.47 -0.01
C GLU A 80 16.65 -8.15 0.16
N VAL A 81 15.89 -9.12 0.67
CA VAL A 81 14.48 -8.93 1.02
C VAL A 81 14.41 -8.18 2.35
N GLU A 82 13.94 -6.94 2.31
CA GLU A 82 13.76 -6.10 3.51
C GLU A 82 12.36 -6.23 4.09
N THR A 83 11.36 -6.56 3.24
CA THR A 83 9.97 -6.71 3.67
C THR A 83 9.31 -7.92 2.99
N ILE A 84 8.46 -8.62 3.76
CA ILE A 84 7.54 -9.65 3.28
C ILE A 84 6.13 -9.18 3.63
N TYR A 85 5.26 -9.04 2.64
CA TYR A 85 3.94 -8.47 2.85
C TYR A 85 2.86 -9.40 2.32
N PHE A 86 2.01 -9.91 3.21
CA PHE A 86 0.84 -10.69 2.87
C PHE A 86 -0.35 -9.75 2.72
N GLY A 87 -0.87 -9.62 1.50
CA GLY A 87 -1.97 -8.72 1.16
C GLY A 87 -2.93 -9.31 0.14
N GLY A 88 -3.81 -8.47 -0.40
CA GLY A 88 -4.70 -8.77 -1.51
C GLY A 88 -6.16 -8.91 -1.11
N GLY A 89 -6.68 -10.12 -0.96
CA GLY A 89 -8.02 -10.37 -0.43
C GLY A 89 -8.04 -10.20 1.09
N THR A 90 -7.85 -11.28 1.80
CA THR A 90 -7.79 -11.29 3.28
C THR A 90 -6.78 -12.35 3.74
N PRO A 91 -5.49 -12.01 3.86
CA PRO A 91 -4.45 -12.99 4.23
C PRO A 91 -4.66 -13.68 5.57
N SER A 92 -5.38 -13.05 6.51
CA SER A 92 -5.73 -13.66 7.81
C SER A 92 -6.61 -14.91 7.73
N VAL A 93 -7.15 -15.26 6.54
CA VAL A 93 -7.85 -16.54 6.31
C VAL A 93 -6.89 -17.75 6.25
N LEU A 94 -5.60 -17.51 6.10
CA LEU A 94 -4.57 -18.54 6.17
C LEU A 94 -4.37 -18.98 7.63
N THR A 95 -4.00 -20.23 7.84
CA THR A 95 -3.54 -20.68 9.18
C THR A 95 -2.12 -20.16 9.43
N THR A 96 -1.67 -20.21 10.69
CA THR A 96 -0.30 -19.81 11.02
C THR A 96 0.72 -20.72 10.35
N GLU A 97 0.42 -22.01 10.25
CA GLU A 97 1.27 -22.99 9.57
C GLU A 97 1.41 -22.68 8.08
N GLU A 98 0.31 -22.28 7.40
CA GLU A 98 0.35 -21.86 6.00
C GLU A 98 1.17 -20.58 5.81
N ILE A 99 1.06 -19.61 6.71
CA ILE A 99 1.84 -18.37 6.69
C ILE A 99 3.33 -18.68 6.92
N GLU A 100 3.66 -19.44 7.97
CA GLU A 100 5.05 -19.83 8.28
C GLU A 100 5.67 -20.66 7.17
N PHE A 101 4.89 -21.55 6.53
CA PHE A 101 5.36 -22.30 5.36
C PHE A 101 5.77 -21.35 4.22
N LEU A 102 4.94 -20.36 3.88
CA LEU A 102 5.28 -19.39 2.82
C LEU A 102 6.48 -18.51 3.19
N ILE A 103 6.61 -18.12 4.47
CA ILE A 103 7.76 -17.37 4.96
C ILE A 103 9.03 -18.24 4.84
N ALA A 104 8.96 -19.50 5.22
CA ALA A 104 10.09 -20.44 5.10
C ALA A 104 10.53 -20.61 3.64
N GLU A 105 9.60 -20.67 2.68
CA GLU A 105 9.92 -20.69 1.24
C GLU A 105 10.63 -19.40 0.78
N VAL A 106 10.23 -18.23 1.31
CA VAL A 106 10.95 -16.98 1.05
C VAL A 106 12.40 -17.08 1.56
N TYR A 107 12.61 -17.47 2.82
CA TYR A 107 13.96 -17.63 3.38
C TYR A 107 14.80 -18.71 2.68
N HIS A 108 14.14 -19.74 2.13
CA HIS A 108 14.84 -20.80 1.39
C HIS A 108 15.35 -20.34 0.02
N HIS A 109 14.63 -19.43 -0.63
CA HIS A 109 14.90 -19.07 -2.03
C HIS A 109 15.51 -17.67 -2.20
N TYR A 110 15.44 -16.80 -1.19
CA TYR A 110 15.86 -15.41 -1.27
C TYR A 110 16.81 -15.07 -0.08
N ASN A 111 17.68 -14.09 -0.30
CA ASN A 111 18.48 -13.54 0.76
C ASN A 111 17.60 -12.52 1.54
N VAL A 112 17.29 -12.82 2.79
CA VAL A 112 16.44 -11.98 3.64
C VAL A 112 17.32 -11.31 4.69
N VAL A 113 17.11 -10.00 4.91
CA VAL A 113 17.82 -9.26 5.97
C VAL A 113 17.52 -9.87 7.35
N GLU A 114 18.41 -9.65 8.32
CA GLU A 114 18.27 -10.21 9.67
C GLU A 114 16.95 -9.85 10.37
N ASN A 115 16.45 -8.61 10.17
CA ASN A 115 15.24 -8.12 10.80
C ASN A 115 14.26 -7.52 9.73
N PRO A 116 13.61 -8.36 8.91
CA PRO A 116 12.68 -7.90 7.91
C PRO A 116 11.36 -7.39 8.55
N GLU A 117 10.68 -6.47 7.89
CA GLU A 117 9.27 -6.20 8.22
C GLU A 117 8.40 -7.29 7.59
N ILE A 118 7.69 -8.07 8.41
CA ILE A 118 6.78 -9.12 7.94
C ILE A 118 5.36 -8.73 8.33
N THR A 119 4.59 -8.27 7.34
CA THR A 119 3.25 -7.73 7.53
C THR A 119 2.18 -8.73 7.13
N LEU A 120 1.13 -8.86 7.96
CA LEU A 120 -0.09 -9.58 7.65
C LEU A 120 -1.28 -8.62 7.62
N GLU A 121 -1.98 -8.53 6.49
CA GLU A 121 -3.30 -7.91 6.44
C GLU A 121 -4.34 -8.82 7.09
N ALA A 122 -5.21 -8.24 7.91
CA ALA A 122 -6.20 -8.99 8.66
C ALA A 122 -7.53 -8.24 8.78
N ASN A 123 -8.62 -9.00 8.86
CA ASN A 123 -9.91 -8.47 9.27
C ASN A 123 -10.13 -8.72 10.77
N PRO A 124 -10.87 -7.83 11.48
CA PRO A 124 -11.16 -8.01 12.90
C PRO A 124 -11.84 -9.33 13.27
N ASP A 125 -12.72 -9.85 12.39
CA ASP A 125 -13.44 -11.12 12.60
C ASP A 125 -12.54 -12.36 12.48
N ASP A 126 -11.34 -12.25 11.92
CA ASP A 126 -10.33 -13.31 11.88
C ASP A 126 -9.40 -13.29 13.11
N LEU A 127 -9.34 -12.17 13.84
CA LEU A 127 -8.40 -11.94 14.93
C LEU A 127 -9.03 -12.23 16.31
N THR A 128 -9.36 -13.51 16.56
CA THR A 128 -9.74 -13.94 17.92
C THR A 128 -8.55 -13.82 18.87
N ARG A 129 -8.79 -13.89 20.19
CA ARG A 129 -7.71 -13.89 21.19
C ARG A 129 -6.68 -14.99 20.90
N GLU A 130 -7.16 -16.20 20.64
CA GLU A 130 -6.31 -17.36 20.36
C GLU A 130 -5.45 -17.10 19.11
N ARG A 131 -6.08 -16.54 18.07
CA ARG A 131 -5.39 -16.23 16.82
C ARG A 131 -4.32 -15.14 16.98
N ILE A 132 -4.61 -14.07 17.72
CA ILE A 132 -3.64 -13.02 18.03
C ILE A 132 -2.45 -13.57 18.81
N VAL A 133 -2.69 -14.40 19.85
CA VAL A 133 -1.63 -15.05 20.64
C VAL A 133 -0.79 -16.00 19.79
N GLU A 134 -1.39 -16.71 18.85
CA GLU A 134 -0.70 -17.60 17.92
C GLU A 134 0.19 -16.78 16.95
N LEU A 135 -0.36 -15.76 16.30
CA LEU A 135 0.38 -14.87 15.40
C LEU A 135 1.52 -14.14 16.12
N SER A 136 1.35 -13.75 17.38
CA SER A 136 2.43 -13.08 18.15
C SER A 136 3.63 -13.96 18.46
N LYS A 137 3.51 -15.28 18.25
CA LYS A 137 4.62 -16.25 18.39
C LYS A 137 5.19 -16.69 17.04
N SER A 138 4.61 -16.20 15.97
CA SER A 138 5.04 -16.48 14.59
C SER A 138 6.09 -15.48 14.12
N SER A 139 6.50 -15.61 12.88
CA SER A 139 7.43 -14.66 12.22
C SER A 139 6.78 -13.31 11.89
N ILE A 140 5.45 -13.18 12.00
CA ILE A 140 4.73 -11.92 11.76
C ILE A 140 5.10 -10.90 12.83
N ASN A 141 5.58 -9.72 12.43
CA ASN A 141 5.95 -8.63 13.34
C ASN A 141 5.18 -7.33 13.09
N ARG A 142 4.30 -7.30 12.10
CA ARG A 142 3.40 -6.17 11.82
C ARG A 142 2.01 -6.66 11.41
N LEU A 143 0.97 -6.06 11.96
CA LEU A 143 -0.42 -6.27 11.54
C LEU A 143 -0.95 -5.03 10.80
N SER A 144 -1.70 -5.23 9.70
CA SER A 144 -2.54 -4.21 9.08
C SER A 144 -3.99 -4.63 9.18
N ILE A 145 -4.77 -3.94 10.01
CA ILE A 145 -6.11 -4.39 10.39
C ILE A 145 -7.17 -3.51 9.74
N GLY A 146 -7.98 -4.10 8.87
CA GLY A 146 -9.05 -3.42 8.14
C GLY A 146 -10.26 -3.09 9.02
N ILE A 147 -10.16 -2.06 9.86
CA ILE A 147 -11.25 -1.58 10.74
C ILE A 147 -12.34 -0.87 9.93
N GLN A 148 -11.97 0.02 9.04
CA GLN A 148 -12.75 0.88 8.17
C GLN A 148 -13.58 1.94 8.89
N SER A 149 -14.35 1.59 9.92
CA SER A 149 -15.13 2.49 10.77
C SER A 149 -15.44 1.85 12.13
N PHE A 150 -15.75 2.67 13.13
CA PHE A 150 -16.29 2.23 14.43
C PHE A 150 -17.81 2.48 14.53
N PHE A 151 -18.49 2.71 13.41
CA PHE A 151 -19.94 2.89 13.34
C PHE A 151 -20.61 1.76 12.55
N GLU A 152 -21.63 1.14 13.16
CA GLU A 152 -22.36 0.02 12.56
C GLU A 152 -22.97 0.34 11.21
N ALA A 153 -23.49 1.56 11.04
CA ALA A 153 -24.10 1.98 9.78
C ALA A 153 -23.11 1.98 8.62
N ASP A 154 -21.88 2.45 8.87
CA ASP A 154 -20.83 2.49 7.87
C ASP A 154 -20.37 1.08 7.49
N LEU A 155 -20.13 0.23 8.51
CA LEU A 155 -19.71 -1.16 8.32
C LEU A 155 -20.77 -1.96 7.55
N ALA A 156 -22.05 -1.78 7.89
CA ALA A 156 -23.17 -2.42 7.19
C ALA A 156 -23.28 -1.93 5.73
N MET A 157 -23.12 -0.62 5.49
CA MET A 157 -23.14 -0.05 4.13
C MET A 157 -21.99 -0.61 3.29
N MET A 158 -20.79 -0.76 3.86
CA MET A 158 -19.62 -1.35 3.23
C MET A 158 -19.67 -2.88 3.12
N ASN A 159 -20.67 -3.54 3.69
CA ASN A 159 -20.80 -5.00 3.78
C ASN A 159 -19.58 -5.66 4.46
N ARG A 160 -19.15 -5.11 5.61
CA ARG A 160 -18.07 -5.70 6.41
C ARG A 160 -18.59 -6.91 7.19
N ALA A 161 -17.72 -7.91 7.38
CA ALA A 161 -18.05 -9.12 8.13
C ALA A 161 -18.10 -8.88 9.66
N HIS A 162 -17.28 -7.95 10.16
CA HIS A 162 -17.22 -7.57 11.56
C HIS A 162 -18.15 -6.38 11.88
N ASN A 163 -18.49 -6.23 13.14
CA ASN A 163 -19.20 -5.10 13.71
C ASN A 163 -18.26 -4.18 14.53
N ALA A 164 -18.77 -3.01 14.97
CA ALA A 164 -17.97 -2.01 15.69
C ALA A 164 -17.43 -2.54 17.04
N ALA A 165 -18.17 -3.38 17.74
CA ALA A 165 -17.73 -3.97 19.01
C ALA A 165 -16.59 -4.98 18.79
N GLU A 166 -16.67 -5.79 17.73
CA GLU A 166 -15.61 -6.72 17.33
C GLU A 166 -14.34 -5.97 16.93
N ALA A 167 -14.47 -4.87 16.17
CA ALA A 167 -13.35 -4.02 15.81
C ALA A 167 -12.62 -3.48 17.04
N GLN A 168 -13.34 -2.93 18.02
CA GLN A 168 -12.76 -2.42 19.27
C GLN A 168 -12.10 -3.53 20.09
N LYS A 169 -12.78 -4.66 20.26
CA LYS A 169 -12.24 -5.81 21.01
C LYS A 169 -10.98 -6.39 20.35
N CYS A 170 -10.96 -6.43 19.03
CA CYS A 170 -9.78 -6.85 18.26
C CYS A 170 -8.58 -5.94 18.58
N LEU A 171 -8.75 -4.61 18.55
CA LEU A 171 -7.67 -3.66 18.86
C LEU A 171 -7.23 -3.75 20.33
N GLU A 172 -8.15 -3.87 21.28
CA GLU A 172 -7.81 -4.07 22.70
C GLU A 172 -6.92 -5.30 22.93
N LEU A 173 -7.11 -6.34 22.13
CA LEU A 173 -6.31 -7.54 22.20
C LEU A 173 -5.01 -7.40 21.41
N ALA A 174 -5.07 -6.93 20.16
CA ALA A 174 -3.91 -6.87 19.30
C ALA A 174 -2.80 -5.98 19.88
N THR A 175 -3.16 -4.83 20.48
CA THR A 175 -2.21 -3.90 21.12
C THR A 175 -1.52 -4.46 22.38
N GLN A 176 -2.00 -5.57 22.93
CA GLN A 176 -1.33 -6.27 24.04
C GLN A 176 -0.19 -7.18 23.57
N TYR A 177 -0.18 -7.56 22.30
CA TYR A 177 0.74 -8.57 21.75
C TYR A 177 1.61 -8.05 20.61
N PHE A 178 1.22 -6.96 19.95
CA PHE A 178 1.94 -6.35 18.84
C PHE A 178 2.16 -4.86 19.08
N ASP A 179 3.38 -4.40 18.90
CA ASP A 179 3.74 -2.98 18.95
C ASP A 179 3.53 -2.29 17.60
N ASN A 180 3.76 -3.01 16.49
CA ASN A 180 3.65 -2.46 15.14
C ASN A 180 2.30 -2.85 14.51
N ILE A 181 1.31 -2.00 14.73
CA ILE A 181 -0.05 -2.16 14.20
C ILE A 181 -0.40 -0.97 13.32
N SER A 182 -0.86 -1.25 12.10
CA SER A 182 -1.61 -0.32 11.27
C SER A 182 -3.09 -0.63 11.36
N ILE A 183 -3.93 0.39 11.29
CA ILE A 183 -5.35 0.22 11.04
C ILE A 183 -5.77 1.00 9.81
N ASP A 184 -6.74 0.44 9.08
CA ASP A 184 -7.30 1.12 7.92
C ASP A 184 -8.64 1.76 8.31
N LEU A 185 -8.83 3.03 7.94
CA LEU A 185 -10.07 3.79 8.10
C LEU A 185 -10.52 4.34 6.75
N ILE A 186 -11.83 4.37 6.52
CA ILE A 186 -12.42 4.93 5.29
C ILE A 186 -13.22 6.19 5.64
N TYR A 187 -12.90 7.30 4.97
CA TYR A 187 -13.61 8.57 5.10
C TYR A 187 -14.41 8.92 3.84
N GLY A 188 -15.20 10.00 3.88
CA GLY A 188 -16.05 10.39 2.76
C GLY A 188 -17.24 9.44 2.55
N VAL A 189 -17.56 8.63 3.55
CA VAL A 189 -18.69 7.68 3.51
C VAL A 189 -20.01 8.44 3.45
N PRO A 190 -20.93 8.12 2.53
CA PRO A 190 -22.24 8.76 2.44
C PRO A 190 -23.00 8.69 3.77
N GLY A 191 -23.46 9.84 4.26
CA GLY A 191 -24.16 9.95 5.54
C GLY A 191 -23.27 10.12 6.76
N MET A 192 -21.96 9.92 6.66
CA MET A 192 -21.02 10.19 7.75
C MET A 192 -20.83 11.69 7.95
N SER A 193 -21.14 12.20 9.15
CA SER A 193 -20.90 13.58 9.51
C SER A 193 -19.44 13.83 9.94
N ASN A 194 -18.98 15.10 9.90
CA ASN A 194 -17.67 15.48 10.40
C ASN A 194 -17.45 15.05 11.87
N ALA A 195 -18.50 15.11 12.71
CA ALA A 195 -18.42 14.68 14.11
C ALA A 195 -18.22 13.16 14.25
N GLN A 196 -18.90 12.36 13.43
CA GLN A 196 -18.70 10.91 13.40
C GLN A 196 -17.31 10.55 12.88
N TRP A 197 -16.82 11.25 11.86
CA TRP A 197 -15.46 11.05 11.37
C TRP A 197 -14.41 11.40 12.43
N GLN A 198 -14.56 12.53 13.10
CA GLN A 198 -13.71 12.91 14.23
C GLN A 198 -13.72 11.81 15.32
N GLN A 199 -14.88 11.27 15.65
CA GLN A 199 -15.00 10.19 16.63
C GLN A 199 -14.34 8.88 16.19
N ASN A 200 -14.35 8.55 14.89
CA ASN A 200 -13.59 7.42 14.33
C ASN A 200 -12.09 7.58 14.62
N ILE A 201 -11.52 8.76 14.32
CA ILE A 201 -10.09 9.04 14.54
C ILE A 201 -9.77 9.00 16.04
N GLU A 202 -10.58 9.65 16.89
CA GLU A 202 -10.38 9.67 18.33
C GLU A 202 -10.48 8.26 18.95
N THR A 203 -11.35 7.41 18.41
CA THR A 203 -11.45 6.02 18.85
C THR A 203 -10.16 5.26 18.50
N ALA A 204 -9.65 5.41 17.30
CA ALA A 204 -8.37 4.82 16.90
C ALA A 204 -7.22 5.28 17.82
N LEU A 205 -7.14 6.58 18.10
CA LEU A 205 -6.11 7.16 18.97
C LEU A 205 -6.15 6.61 20.41
N ARG A 206 -7.34 6.32 20.96
CA ARG A 206 -7.49 5.73 22.30
C ARG A 206 -6.86 4.34 22.45
N PHE A 207 -6.82 3.56 21.37
CA PHE A 207 -6.14 2.25 21.35
C PHE A 207 -4.62 2.37 21.26
N GLY A 208 -4.07 3.57 21.01
CA GLY A 208 -2.63 3.80 20.99
C GLY A 208 -1.92 3.22 19.77
N VAL A 209 -2.64 2.87 18.70
CA VAL A 209 -2.05 2.36 17.46
C VAL A 209 -1.04 3.37 16.89
N PRO A 210 0.16 2.92 16.47
CA PRO A 210 1.20 3.83 16.01
C PRO A 210 1.09 4.23 14.53
N HIS A 211 0.22 3.57 13.76
CA HIS A 211 0.06 3.80 12.33
C HIS A 211 -1.41 3.74 11.91
N ILE A 212 -1.82 4.65 11.05
CA ILE A 212 -3.17 4.72 10.49
C ILE A 212 -3.06 4.92 8.98
N SER A 213 -3.66 4.00 8.22
CA SER A 213 -3.94 4.16 6.80
C SER A 213 -5.37 4.68 6.64
N SER A 214 -5.58 5.71 5.86
CA SER A 214 -6.92 6.27 5.69
C SER A 214 -7.18 6.65 4.23
N TYR A 215 -8.28 6.14 3.70
CA TYR A 215 -8.64 6.24 2.30
C TYR A 215 -9.98 6.94 2.13
N ALA A 216 -10.10 7.80 1.11
CA ALA A 216 -11.42 8.26 0.67
C ALA A 216 -12.21 7.07 0.10
N LEU A 217 -13.50 7.00 0.40
CA LEU A 217 -14.36 6.01 -0.26
C LEU A 217 -14.48 6.35 -1.74
N THR A 218 -13.89 5.52 -2.59
CA THR A 218 -14.01 5.61 -4.05
C THR A 218 -15.07 4.67 -4.59
N VAL A 219 -15.65 5.02 -5.74
CA VAL A 219 -16.69 4.23 -6.41
C VAL A 219 -16.11 3.64 -7.68
N GLU A 220 -15.52 2.46 -7.55
CA GLU A 220 -14.90 1.79 -8.68
C GLU A 220 -15.93 1.12 -9.59
N PRO A 221 -15.71 1.15 -10.93
CA PRO A 221 -16.57 0.45 -11.88
C PRO A 221 -16.71 -1.05 -11.54
N LYS A 222 -17.86 -1.63 -11.78
CA LYS A 222 -18.19 -3.05 -11.54
C LYS A 222 -18.27 -3.47 -10.07
N THR A 223 -18.11 -2.57 -9.11
CA THR A 223 -18.31 -2.87 -7.68
C THR A 223 -19.82 -2.95 -7.34
N ALA A 224 -20.11 -3.63 -6.23
CA ALA A 224 -21.47 -3.65 -5.69
C ALA A 224 -21.92 -2.25 -5.26
N LEU A 225 -21.00 -1.44 -4.70
CA LEU A 225 -21.25 -0.04 -4.32
C LEU A 225 -21.73 0.79 -5.53
N ASN A 226 -21.02 0.72 -6.66
CA ASN A 226 -21.43 1.41 -7.89
C ASN A 226 -22.83 1.00 -8.33
N THR A 227 -23.14 -0.31 -8.30
CA THR A 227 -24.47 -0.83 -8.63
C THR A 227 -25.55 -0.31 -7.68
N LEU A 228 -25.27 -0.20 -6.38
CA LEU A 228 -26.22 0.30 -5.38
C LEU A 228 -26.47 1.80 -5.56
N ILE A 229 -25.45 2.58 -5.88
CA ILE A 229 -25.57 4.01 -6.20
C ILE A 229 -26.42 4.21 -7.47
N GLN A 230 -26.13 3.50 -8.56
CA GLN A 230 -26.88 3.59 -9.81
C GLN A 230 -28.36 3.22 -9.63
N LYS A 231 -28.69 2.34 -8.69
CA LYS A 231 -30.06 1.99 -8.32
C LYS A 231 -30.72 2.95 -7.33
N GLY A 232 -30.03 4.01 -6.91
CA GLY A 232 -30.55 4.99 -5.94
C GLY A 232 -30.73 4.42 -4.52
N LYS A 233 -30.04 3.32 -4.18
CA LYS A 233 -30.11 2.70 -2.84
C LYS A 233 -29.12 3.31 -1.86
N ILE A 234 -28.02 3.85 -2.35
CA ILE A 234 -26.97 4.55 -1.60
C ILE A 234 -26.70 5.86 -2.33
N GLU A 235 -26.51 6.95 -1.60
CA GLU A 235 -26.03 8.21 -2.18
C GLU A 235 -24.58 8.06 -2.66
N ALA A 236 -24.21 8.81 -3.70
CA ALA A 236 -22.81 8.87 -4.13
C ALA A 236 -21.97 9.64 -3.09
N PRO A 237 -20.72 9.25 -2.85
CA PRO A 237 -19.78 10.08 -2.09
C PRO A 237 -19.68 11.49 -2.69
N LYS A 238 -19.42 12.49 -1.85
CA LYS A 238 -19.29 13.90 -2.25
C LYS A 238 -17.86 14.37 -1.98
N ASP A 239 -17.26 14.99 -2.98
CA ASP A 239 -15.87 15.46 -2.88
C ASP A 239 -15.68 16.48 -1.75
N GLU A 240 -16.65 17.38 -1.53
CA GLU A 240 -16.58 18.38 -0.46
C GLU A 240 -16.59 17.74 0.94
N VAL A 241 -17.31 16.60 1.09
CA VAL A 241 -17.31 15.82 2.34
C VAL A 241 -15.98 15.10 2.52
N ALA A 242 -15.45 14.50 1.46
CA ALA A 242 -14.16 13.82 1.49
C ALA A 242 -13.04 14.82 1.80
N GLU A 243 -13.04 16.01 1.21
CA GLU A 243 -12.07 17.09 1.50
C GLU A 243 -12.14 17.53 2.97
N ALA A 244 -13.35 17.80 3.48
CA ALA A 244 -13.52 18.20 4.89
C ALA A 244 -13.03 17.09 5.84
N HIS A 245 -13.33 15.83 5.56
CA HIS A 245 -12.86 14.69 6.35
C HIS A 245 -11.33 14.54 6.27
N PHE A 246 -10.73 14.75 5.12
CA PHE A 246 -9.27 14.72 4.95
C PHE A 246 -8.58 15.81 5.79
N GLN A 247 -9.12 17.03 5.80
CA GLN A 247 -8.58 18.12 6.62
C GLN A 247 -8.66 17.78 8.12
N ILE A 248 -9.82 17.28 8.59
CA ILE A 248 -10.01 16.82 9.97
C ILE A 248 -8.98 15.74 10.33
N LEU A 249 -8.76 14.77 9.43
CA LEU A 249 -7.81 13.68 9.60
C LEU A 249 -6.39 14.21 9.80
N VAL A 250 -5.91 15.02 8.86
CA VAL A 250 -4.56 15.58 8.89
C VAL A 250 -4.33 16.40 10.17
N GLU A 251 -5.23 17.34 10.46
CA GLU A 251 -5.10 18.18 11.64
C GLU A 251 -5.13 17.38 12.94
N THR A 252 -6.02 16.39 13.04
CA THR A 252 -6.17 15.60 14.27
C THR A 252 -4.96 14.70 14.48
N LEU A 253 -4.46 14.03 13.45
CA LEU A 253 -3.34 13.11 13.60
C LEU A 253 -2.02 13.86 13.81
N GLU A 254 -1.77 14.97 13.12
CA GLU A 254 -0.57 15.79 13.35
C GLU A 254 -0.53 16.36 14.78
N LYS A 255 -1.66 16.82 15.33
CA LYS A 255 -1.78 17.26 16.74
C LYS A 255 -1.48 16.15 17.75
N ASN A 256 -1.68 14.88 17.35
CA ASN A 256 -1.41 13.70 18.18
C ASN A 256 -0.06 13.05 17.89
N GLY A 257 0.85 13.76 17.20
CA GLY A 257 2.24 13.35 16.98
C GLY A 257 2.43 12.32 15.86
N PHE A 258 1.46 12.17 14.98
CA PHE A 258 1.64 11.40 13.73
C PHE A 258 2.27 12.28 12.66
N ILE A 259 3.06 11.65 11.82
CA ILE A 259 3.64 12.24 10.63
C ILE A 259 2.82 11.77 9.43
N HIS A 260 2.30 12.72 8.67
CA HIS A 260 1.65 12.46 7.39
C HIS A 260 2.74 12.23 6.34
N TYR A 261 3.24 10.98 6.22
CA TYR A 261 4.43 10.70 5.42
C TYR A 261 4.13 10.36 3.96
N GLU A 262 2.89 9.95 3.65
CA GLU A 262 2.36 9.87 2.30
C GLU A 262 0.84 10.08 2.33
N LEU A 263 0.21 10.28 1.19
CA LEU A 263 -1.16 10.82 1.05
C LEU A 263 -2.21 10.09 1.91
N SER A 264 -2.11 8.76 2.03
CA SER A 264 -3.06 7.92 2.75
C SER A 264 -2.54 7.40 4.09
N ASN A 265 -1.25 7.57 4.42
CA ASN A 265 -0.64 6.95 5.58
C ASN A 265 -0.03 7.94 6.57
N PHE A 266 -0.35 7.69 7.84
CA PHE A 266 0.10 8.47 8.99
C PHE A 266 0.77 7.53 9.98
N GLY A 267 2.00 7.84 10.37
CA GLY A 267 2.76 7.02 11.31
C GLY A 267 3.47 7.85 12.36
N LYS A 268 3.66 7.29 13.55
CA LYS A 268 4.61 7.82 14.53
C LYS A 268 6.05 7.52 14.06
N GLU A 269 7.03 8.23 14.60
CA GLU A 269 8.44 7.90 14.34
C GLU A 269 8.71 6.40 14.62
N ASN A 270 9.46 5.75 13.73
CA ASN A 270 9.78 4.31 13.72
C ASN A 270 8.63 3.36 13.33
N TYR A 271 7.45 3.88 12.98
CA TYR A 271 6.30 3.05 12.61
C TYR A 271 5.79 3.28 11.18
N PHE A 272 6.57 3.97 10.34
CA PHE A 272 6.24 4.02 8.91
C PHE A 272 6.28 2.61 8.33
N SER A 273 5.31 2.25 7.51
CA SER A 273 5.36 0.99 6.78
C SER A 273 6.56 0.98 5.84
N LYS A 274 7.52 0.08 6.08
CA LYS A 274 8.69 -0.04 5.22
C LYS A 274 8.29 -0.51 3.83
N ASN A 275 7.35 -1.46 3.76
CA ASN A 275 6.85 -1.98 2.49
C ASN A 275 6.19 -0.89 1.64
N ASN A 276 5.24 -0.10 2.21
CA ASN A 276 4.58 0.97 1.47
C ASN A 276 5.56 2.07 1.07
N SER A 277 6.46 2.45 1.99
CA SER A 277 7.50 3.45 1.70
C SER A 277 8.45 3.00 0.59
N ALA A 278 8.77 1.70 0.51
CA ALA A 278 9.60 1.14 -0.55
C ALA A 278 8.96 1.34 -1.94
N TYR A 279 7.65 1.14 -2.08
CA TYR A 279 6.94 1.44 -3.33
C TYR A 279 7.06 2.91 -3.73
N TRP A 280 6.79 3.83 -2.79
CA TRP A 280 6.84 5.27 -3.06
C TRP A 280 8.25 5.76 -3.39
N LEU A 281 9.27 5.13 -2.84
CA LEU A 281 10.67 5.45 -3.11
C LEU A 281 11.24 4.73 -4.35
N GLY A 282 10.40 3.97 -5.07
CA GLY A 282 10.76 3.29 -6.32
C GLY A 282 11.68 2.09 -6.14
N LYS A 283 11.63 1.41 -4.99
CA LYS A 283 12.36 0.16 -4.78
C LYS A 283 11.78 -0.98 -5.60
N LYS A 284 12.64 -1.93 -5.93
CA LYS A 284 12.25 -3.17 -6.62
C LYS A 284 11.41 -4.06 -5.72
N TYR A 285 10.46 -4.77 -6.30
CA TYR A 285 9.66 -5.76 -5.57
C TYR A 285 9.18 -6.88 -6.48
N ILE A 286 8.97 -8.05 -5.89
CA ILE A 286 8.36 -9.20 -6.55
C ILE A 286 6.98 -9.43 -5.93
N GLY A 287 5.96 -9.43 -6.78
CA GLY A 287 4.62 -9.86 -6.41
C GLY A 287 4.40 -11.31 -6.79
N ILE A 288 3.97 -12.11 -5.83
CA ILE A 288 3.70 -13.55 -5.92
C ILE A 288 2.21 -13.78 -5.73
N GLY A 289 1.63 -14.68 -6.51
CA GLY A 289 0.20 -14.99 -6.46
C GLY A 289 -0.60 -14.31 -7.59
N PRO A 290 -1.86 -14.72 -7.83
CA PRO A 290 -2.68 -14.18 -8.91
C PRO A 290 -2.91 -12.68 -8.73
N SER A 291 -2.91 -11.93 -9.83
CA SER A 291 -3.03 -10.46 -9.86
C SER A 291 -1.87 -9.67 -9.20
N ALA A 292 -0.86 -10.33 -8.64
CA ALA A 292 0.27 -9.65 -8.02
C ALA A 292 1.13 -8.94 -9.07
N HIS A 293 1.54 -7.71 -8.75
CA HIS A 293 2.43 -6.89 -9.58
C HIS A 293 3.87 -6.98 -9.10
N SER A 294 4.82 -6.78 -10.00
CA SER A 294 6.25 -6.71 -9.73
C SER A 294 6.89 -5.54 -10.46
N TYR A 295 8.01 -5.04 -9.91
CA TYR A 295 8.79 -3.95 -10.49
C TYR A 295 10.28 -4.20 -10.29
N ASP A 296 11.05 -4.12 -11.37
CA ASP A 296 12.51 -4.35 -11.35
C ASP A 296 13.35 -3.09 -11.55
N GLY A 297 12.71 -1.91 -11.55
CA GLY A 297 13.35 -0.62 -11.82
C GLY A 297 13.25 -0.16 -13.27
N ILE A 298 13.00 -1.08 -14.22
CA ILE A 298 12.95 -0.81 -15.66
C ILE A 298 11.65 -1.30 -16.27
N SER A 299 11.08 -2.35 -15.69
CA SER A 299 9.88 -2.99 -16.19
C SER A 299 8.90 -3.30 -15.08
N ARG A 300 7.64 -3.40 -15.45
CA ARG A 300 6.56 -3.94 -14.63
C ARG A 300 6.13 -5.29 -15.16
N SER A 301 5.70 -6.16 -14.26
CA SER A 301 5.00 -7.38 -14.64
C SER A 301 3.85 -7.62 -13.67
N TRP A 302 2.84 -8.35 -14.14
CA TRP A 302 1.69 -8.72 -13.31
C TRP A 302 1.21 -10.11 -13.67
N ASN A 303 0.83 -10.85 -12.65
CA ASN A 303 0.25 -12.16 -12.82
C ASN A 303 -1.21 -12.05 -13.25
N VAL A 304 -1.69 -13.09 -13.96
CA VAL A 304 -3.10 -13.14 -14.38
C VAL A 304 -4.06 -13.01 -13.19
N ALA A 305 -5.03 -12.12 -13.31
CA ALA A 305 -6.09 -11.91 -12.31
C ALA A 305 -7.19 -12.98 -12.43
N ASN A 306 -6.80 -14.26 -12.35
CA ASN A 306 -7.71 -15.41 -12.43
C ASN A 306 -7.09 -16.62 -11.71
N ASN A 307 -7.70 -17.04 -10.59
CA ASN A 307 -7.20 -18.13 -9.76
C ASN A 307 -7.04 -19.46 -10.53
N ALA A 308 -7.99 -19.79 -11.42
CA ALA A 308 -7.94 -21.07 -12.15
C ALA A 308 -6.83 -21.09 -13.22
N LEU A 309 -6.65 -19.98 -13.94
CA LEU A 309 -5.58 -19.85 -14.93
C LEU A 309 -4.21 -19.81 -14.26
N TYR A 310 -4.09 -19.10 -13.13
CA TYR A 310 -2.87 -19.05 -12.33
C TYR A 310 -2.44 -20.46 -11.88
N LEU A 311 -3.34 -21.20 -11.21
CA LEU A 311 -3.07 -22.56 -10.74
C LEU A 311 -2.64 -23.47 -11.89
N LYS A 312 -3.36 -23.43 -13.02
CA LYS A 312 -3.05 -24.24 -14.20
C LYS A 312 -1.64 -23.95 -14.75
N ALA A 313 -1.27 -22.68 -14.88
CA ALA A 313 0.04 -22.28 -15.39
C ALA A 313 1.17 -22.72 -14.46
N ILE A 314 1.04 -22.48 -13.14
CA ILE A 314 2.03 -22.89 -12.14
C ILE A 314 2.20 -24.40 -12.09
N GLN A 315 1.12 -25.20 -12.22
CA GLN A 315 1.20 -26.66 -12.33
C GLN A 315 2.04 -27.11 -13.52
N GLN A 316 1.95 -26.36 -14.64
CA GLN A 316 2.71 -26.61 -15.87
C GLN A 316 4.14 -26.04 -15.86
N ASN A 317 4.63 -25.51 -14.75
CA ASN A 317 5.90 -24.79 -14.61
C ASN A 317 5.99 -23.55 -15.55
N GLN A 318 4.87 -22.86 -15.75
CA GLN A 318 4.78 -21.62 -16.52
C GLN A 318 4.42 -20.47 -15.58
N LEU A 319 5.12 -19.33 -15.70
CA LEU A 319 4.75 -18.11 -15.02
C LEU A 319 3.59 -17.44 -15.77
N PRO A 320 2.44 -17.22 -15.10
CA PRO A 320 1.26 -16.65 -15.75
C PRO A 320 1.30 -15.12 -15.73
N ASN A 321 2.42 -14.53 -16.14
CA ASN A 321 2.63 -13.08 -16.06
C ASN A 321 2.74 -12.43 -17.44
N GLU A 322 2.34 -11.17 -17.48
CA GLU A 322 2.63 -10.23 -18.55
C GLU A 322 3.72 -9.27 -18.09
N LYS A 323 4.51 -8.75 -19.02
CA LYS A 323 5.62 -7.84 -18.73
C LYS A 323 5.59 -6.66 -19.68
N GLU A 324 5.77 -5.46 -19.13
CA GLU A 324 5.89 -4.19 -19.86
C GLU A 324 7.25 -3.56 -19.55
N ILE A 325 7.94 -3.08 -20.58
CA ILE A 325 9.16 -2.29 -20.42
C ILE A 325 8.77 -0.83 -20.39
N LEU A 326 9.14 -0.13 -19.33
CA LEU A 326 8.77 1.27 -19.15
C LEU A 326 9.65 2.19 -20.01
N SER A 327 9.01 3.06 -20.75
CA SER A 327 9.70 4.16 -21.46
C SER A 327 10.29 5.16 -20.47
N THR A 328 11.11 6.10 -20.97
CA THR A 328 11.62 7.20 -20.13
C THR A 328 10.47 8.08 -19.61
N ALA A 329 9.46 8.32 -20.46
CA ALA A 329 8.27 9.08 -20.07
C ALA A 329 7.46 8.37 -18.98
N ASP A 330 7.26 7.05 -19.08
CA ASP A 330 6.57 6.27 -18.04
C ASP A 330 7.29 6.38 -16.70
N ARG A 331 8.60 6.17 -16.68
CA ARG A 331 9.41 6.27 -15.46
C ARG A 331 9.40 7.67 -14.84
N TYR A 332 9.43 8.71 -15.70
CA TYR A 332 9.27 10.09 -15.25
C TYR A 332 7.89 10.30 -14.62
N ASN A 333 6.82 9.91 -15.30
CA ASN A 333 5.45 10.06 -14.81
C ASN A 333 5.23 9.33 -13.50
N GLU A 334 5.77 8.11 -13.36
CA GLU A 334 5.75 7.35 -12.11
C GLU A 334 6.48 8.08 -10.98
N TYR A 335 7.65 8.66 -11.27
CA TYR A 335 8.40 9.39 -10.27
C TYR A 335 7.68 10.68 -9.84
N ILE A 336 7.01 11.39 -10.75
CA ILE A 336 6.14 12.53 -10.40
C ILE A 336 5.00 12.08 -9.49
N MET A 337 4.26 11.03 -9.89
CA MET A 337 3.13 10.51 -9.12
C MET A 337 3.57 10.08 -7.71
N THR A 338 4.58 9.24 -7.62
CA THR A 338 5.04 8.70 -6.33
C THR A 338 5.69 9.77 -5.45
N GLY A 339 6.48 10.67 -6.04
CA GLY A 339 7.17 11.73 -5.30
C GLY A 339 6.19 12.72 -4.67
N LEU A 340 5.24 13.24 -5.44
CA LEU A 340 4.28 14.22 -4.94
C LEU A 340 3.34 13.66 -3.86
N ARG A 341 3.08 12.36 -3.84
CA ARG A 341 2.26 11.73 -2.80
C ARG A 341 2.96 11.63 -1.44
N THR A 342 4.26 11.90 -1.36
CA THR A 342 5.05 11.70 -0.15
C THR A 342 5.67 12.97 0.40
N ILE A 343 6.06 12.92 1.67
CA ILE A 343 6.82 14.01 2.31
C ILE A 343 8.22 14.20 1.71
N TRP A 344 8.75 13.21 0.98
CA TRP A 344 10.06 13.31 0.34
C TRP A 344 10.02 14.17 -0.93
N GLY A 345 8.89 14.22 -1.63
CA GLY A 345 8.69 15.04 -2.81
C GLY A 345 9.46 14.57 -4.04
N VAL A 346 9.51 15.42 -5.04
CA VAL A 346 10.23 15.21 -6.31
C VAL A 346 11.51 16.02 -6.28
N ALA A 347 12.67 15.36 -6.26
CA ALA A 347 13.98 15.99 -6.28
C ALA A 347 14.31 16.43 -7.72
N LEU A 348 14.54 17.73 -7.93
CA LEU A 348 14.77 18.31 -9.27
C LEU A 348 16.11 17.87 -9.85
N ASP A 349 17.15 17.69 -9.04
CA ASP A 349 18.45 17.16 -9.47
C ASP A 349 18.36 15.68 -9.89
N ARG A 350 17.44 14.90 -9.34
CA ARG A 350 17.16 13.55 -9.80
C ARG A 350 16.48 13.55 -11.16
N ILE A 351 15.55 14.48 -11.41
CA ILE A 351 14.92 14.63 -12.72
C ILE A 351 15.98 14.93 -13.78
N GLU A 352 16.87 15.91 -13.53
CA GLU A 352 17.95 16.26 -14.45
C GLU A 352 18.88 15.07 -14.74
N ARG A 353 19.32 14.39 -13.69
CA ARG A 353 20.28 13.27 -13.79
C ARG A 353 19.70 12.04 -14.49
N GLU A 354 18.44 11.65 -14.20
CA GLU A 354 17.86 10.39 -14.68
C GLU A 354 17.05 10.54 -15.97
N PHE A 355 16.49 11.73 -16.24
CA PHE A 355 15.61 11.98 -17.37
C PHE A 355 16.14 13.06 -18.33
N GLY A 356 17.03 13.94 -17.88
CA GLY A 356 17.64 15.00 -18.67
C GLY A 356 16.99 16.37 -18.48
N LEU A 357 17.66 17.39 -19.07
CA LEU A 357 17.25 18.79 -18.93
C LEU A 357 15.86 19.08 -19.52
N ASP A 358 15.50 18.44 -20.63
CA ASP A 358 14.19 18.66 -21.27
C ASP A 358 13.02 18.31 -20.34
N TYR A 359 13.15 17.23 -19.57
CA TYR A 359 12.15 16.85 -18.57
C TYR A 359 12.15 17.79 -17.37
N LEU A 360 13.32 18.29 -16.94
CA LEU A 360 13.40 19.28 -15.86
C LEU A 360 12.73 20.60 -16.26
N ASP A 361 13.06 21.13 -17.45
CA ASP A 361 12.47 22.37 -17.97
C ASP A 361 10.95 22.24 -18.14
N TYR A 362 10.51 21.07 -18.65
CA TYR A 362 9.10 20.75 -18.74
C TYR A 362 8.42 20.78 -17.35
N LEU A 363 8.98 20.08 -16.36
CA LEU A 363 8.43 20.03 -15.00
C LEU A 363 8.34 21.42 -14.38
N ILE A 364 9.40 22.23 -14.46
CA ILE A 364 9.41 23.58 -13.90
C ILE A 364 8.30 24.41 -14.55
N LYS A 365 8.22 24.41 -15.88
CA LYS A 365 7.22 25.16 -16.64
C LYS A 365 5.79 24.73 -16.28
N GLN A 366 5.50 23.42 -16.21
CA GLN A 366 4.15 22.93 -15.90
C GLN A 366 3.77 23.19 -14.44
N SER A 367 4.74 23.20 -13.52
CA SER A 367 4.49 23.45 -12.09
C SER A 367 4.25 24.93 -11.75
N GLU A 368 4.63 25.89 -12.60
CA GLU A 368 4.52 27.34 -12.32
C GLU A 368 3.11 27.75 -11.87
N LYS A 369 2.05 27.25 -12.55
CA LYS A 369 0.65 27.55 -12.19
C LYS A 369 0.31 27.10 -10.79
N PHE A 370 0.75 25.91 -10.39
CA PHE A 370 0.46 25.32 -9.08
C PHE A 370 1.27 25.99 -7.96
N VAL A 371 2.51 26.41 -8.26
CA VAL A 371 3.34 27.19 -7.32
C VAL A 371 2.74 28.57 -7.10
N LYS A 372 2.27 29.24 -8.16
CA LYS A 372 1.59 30.53 -8.06
C LYS A 372 0.29 30.46 -7.25
N ASP A 373 -0.44 29.35 -7.39
CA ASP A 373 -1.69 29.11 -6.68
C ASP A 373 -1.48 28.55 -5.27
N GLU A 374 -0.21 28.47 -4.82
CA GLU A 374 0.20 27.94 -3.50
C GLU A 374 -0.20 26.47 -3.26
N LEU A 375 -0.38 25.68 -4.31
CA LEU A 375 -0.68 24.25 -4.23
C LEU A 375 0.59 23.41 -4.17
N LEU A 376 1.65 23.85 -4.85
CA LEU A 376 3.00 23.28 -4.80
C LEU A 376 4.00 24.30 -4.29
N ALA A 377 5.10 23.81 -3.72
CA ALA A 377 6.25 24.63 -3.33
C ALA A 377 7.55 23.91 -3.75
N ILE A 378 8.59 24.70 -4.10
CA ILE A 378 9.95 24.20 -4.30
C ILE A 378 10.78 24.64 -3.11
N GLU A 379 11.23 23.66 -2.32
CA GLU A 379 12.06 23.89 -1.14
C GLU A 379 13.30 22.99 -1.20
N ASN A 380 14.49 23.57 -1.06
CA ASN A 380 15.75 22.82 -1.10
C ASN A 380 15.88 21.92 -2.34
N ASN A 381 15.50 22.42 -3.52
CA ASN A 381 15.52 21.69 -4.79
C ASN A 381 14.55 20.48 -4.85
N ILE A 382 13.51 20.49 -4.02
CA ILE A 382 12.47 19.47 -3.97
C ILE A 382 11.10 20.11 -4.21
N LEU A 383 10.37 19.62 -5.20
CA LEU A 383 8.98 19.99 -5.47
C LEU A 383 8.05 19.16 -4.60
N LYS A 384 7.16 19.82 -3.84
CA LYS A 384 6.23 19.20 -2.89
C LYS A 384 4.86 19.86 -2.92
N PRO A 385 3.77 19.12 -2.61
CA PRO A 385 2.50 19.73 -2.32
C PRO A 385 2.56 20.50 -0.98
N THR A 386 1.91 21.66 -0.96
CA THR A 386 1.63 22.41 0.27
C THR A 386 0.46 21.76 1.01
N SER A 387 0.16 22.21 2.23
CA SER A 387 -1.04 21.75 2.95
C SER A 387 -2.32 21.96 2.13
N LYS A 388 -2.41 23.06 1.36
CA LYS A 388 -3.53 23.36 0.46
C LYS A 388 -3.60 22.43 -0.75
N GLY A 389 -2.45 21.97 -1.25
CA GLY A 389 -2.35 21.10 -2.42
C GLY A 389 -2.51 19.61 -2.13
N LYS A 390 -2.33 19.18 -0.87
CA LYS A 390 -2.31 17.75 -0.51
C LYS A 390 -3.53 16.96 -1.02
N PHE A 391 -4.74 17.47 -0.81
CA PHE A 391 -5.96 16.78 -1.25
C PHE A 391 -6.08 16.68 -2.78
N LEU A 392 -5.45 17.61 -3.51
CA LEU A 392 -5.48 17.69 -4.97
C LEU A 392 -4.27 17.01 -5.64
N THR A 393 -3.41 16.34 -4.88
CA THR A 393 -2.10 15.86 -5.34
C THR A 393 -2.18 14.97 -6.56
N ASP A 394 -3.14 14.04 -6.63
CA ASP A 394 -3.24 13.11 -7.75
C ASP A 394 -3.62 13.81 -9.06
N GLY A 395 -4.53 14.79 -9.00
CA GLY A 395 -4.87 15.64 -10.14
C GLY A 395 -3.69 16.51 -10.58
N ILE A 396 -2.98 17.12 -9.62
CA ILE A 396 -1.78 17.92 -9.91
C ILE A 396 -0.70 17.05 -10.55
N ALA A 397 -0.44 15.85 -10.02
CA ALA A 397 0.55 14.91 -10.58
C ALA A 397 0.20 14.53 -12.02
N SER A 398 -1.06 14.24 -12.31
CA SER A 398 -1.56 13.94 -13.65
C SER A 398 -1.32 15.09 -14.63
N ASP A 399 -1.53 16.34 -14.19
CA ASP A 399 -1.26 17.55 -15.01
C ASP A 399 0.24 17.76 -15.30
N LEU A 400 1.13 17.18 -14.49
CA LEU A 400 2.58 17.26 -14.65
C LEU A 400 3.18 16.10 -15.45
N PHE A 401 2.36 15.13 -15.88
CA PHE A 401 2.83 14.02 -16.70
C PHE A 401 3.35 14.49 -18.06
N TYR A 402 4.46 13.90 -18.47
CA TYR A 402 4.98 14.07 -19.82
C TYR A 402 4.20 13.15 -20.77
N ILE A 403 3.44 13.76 -21.66
CA ILE A 403 2.66 13.03 -22.67
C ILE A 403 3.36 13.20 -24.00
N ASN A 404 3.88 12.11 -24.55
CA ASN A 404 4.42 12.10 -25.89
C ASN A 404 3.25 11.95 -26.89
N LEU A 405 2.90 13.03 -27.57
CA LEU A 405 1.81 13.03 -28.55
C LEU A 405 2.24 12.52 -29.94
N GLU A 406 3.49 12.06 -30.06
CA GLU A 406 4.09 11.61 -31.35
C GLU A 406 4.22 10.07 -31.42
N GLU A 407 3.73 9.31 -30.46
CA GLU A 407 3.69 7.83 -30.49
C GLU A 407 2.29 7.29 -30.74
#